data_d83963c7c33b8ec9ff7336c5ae3466fc
#
_entry.id   d83963c7c33b8ec9ff7336c5ae3466fc
#
_cell.length_a   1.000
_cell.length_b   1.000
_cell.length_c   1.000
_cell.angle_alpha   90.00
_cell.angle_beta   90.00
_cell.angle_gamma   90.00
#
_symmetry.space_group_name_H-M   'P 1'
#
loop_
_entity.id
_entity.type
_entity.pdbx_description
1 polymer ?
#
loop_
_entity_poly.entity_id
_entity_poly.type
_entity_poly.pdbx_seq_one_letter_code
_entity_poly.pdbx_strand_id
1 'polypeptide(L)'
;MPHLTFEYTDNIKDESDIPTLLKKANDTLLQHKDIIPIGGLRTRAIELKDYCVADGSEDDAFVHVILKLGSGRAEDDIKRVCDDLFQVVQDHFATLFENRYLALSMEVYEFTRPTYKQNNIHLRYKKT
;
A
#
# COMPACT_ATOMS: atom_id res chain seq x y z
N MET A 1 -5.43 4.44 12.78
CA MET A 1 -5.51 3.11 12.16
C MET A 1 -5.07 3.20 10.69
N PRO A 2 -3.85 2.78 10.34
CA PRO A 2 -3.39 2.90 8.96
C PRO A 2 -4.09 1.89 8.03
N HIS A 3 -4.44 2.36 6.85
CA HIS A 3 -4.99 1.51 5.79
C HIS A 3 -4.11 1.62 4.57
N LEU A 4 -3.64 0.48 4.07
CA LEU A 4 -2.85 0.41 2.85
C LEU A 4 -3.62 -0.40 1.82
N THR A 5 -3.89 0.22 0.69
CA THR A 5 -4.66 -0.41 -0.40
C THR A 5 -3.85 -0.39 -1.68
N PHE A 6 -3.76 -1.55 -2.33
CA PHE A 6 -3.20 -1.68 -3.66
C PHE A 6 -4.34 -1.93 -4.64
N GLU A 7 -4.48 -1.08 -5.65
CA GLU A 7 -5.37 -1.32 -6.76
C GLU A 7 -4.52 -1.74 -7.95
N TYR A 8 -4.82 -2.88 -8.55
CA TYR A 8 -4.04 -3.37 -9.68
C TYR A 8 -4.95 -3.89 -10.79
N THR A 9 -4.52 -3.70 -12.03
CA THR A 9 -5.25 -4.18 -13.19
C THR A 9 -5.10 -5.71 -13.30
N ASP A 10 -6.18 -6.41 -13.66
CA ASP A 10 -6.21 -7.87 -13.66
C ASP A 10 -5.28 -8.51 -14.70
N ASN A 11 -4.85 -7.74 -15.68
CA ASN A 11 -3.94 -8.22 -16.72
C ASN A 11 -2.52 -8.51 -16.22
N ILE A 12 -2.20 -8.16 -14.97
CA ILE A 12 -0.91 -8.50 -14.34
C ILE A 12 -1.07 -9.40 -13.12
N LYS A 13 -2.25 -9.95 -12.92
CA LYS A 13 -2.55 -10.74 -11.71
C LYS A 13 -1.57 -11.90 -11.51
N ASP A 14 -1.33 -12.67 -12.56
CA ASP A 14 -0.54 -13.90 -12.44
C ASP A 14 0.93 -13.64 -12.14
N GLU A 15 1.47 -12.52 -12.62
CA GLU A 15 2.87 -12.16 -12.44
C GLU A 15 3.13 -11.31 -11.21
N SER A 16 2.08 -10.84 -10.54
CA SER A 16 2.22 -9.84 -9.47
C SER A 16 2.55 -10.42 -8.10
N ASP A 17 2.29 -11.70 -7.88
CA ASP A 17 2.51 -12.33 -6.57
C ASP A 17 1.98 -11.46 -5.44
N ILE A 18 0.69 -11.20 -5.45
CA ILE A 18 0.04 -10.28 -4.52
C ILE A 18 0.27 -10.65 -3.05
N PRO A 19 0.15 -11.93 -2.63
CA PRO A 19 0.40 -12.25 -1.23
C PRO A 19 1.79 -11.83 -0.73
N THR A 20 2.82 -12.00 -1.55
CA THR A 20 4.17 -11.58 -1.21
C THR A 20 4.29 -10.06 -1.14
N LEU A 21 3.64 -9.34 -2.06
CA LEU A 21 3.60 -7.87 -2.04
C LEU A 21 3.01 -7.36 -0.73
N LEU A 22 1.86 -7.90 -0.32
CA LEU A 22 1.20 -7.46 0.91
C LEU A 22 2.07 -7.72 2.13
N LYS A 23 2.74 -8.86 2.19
CA LYS A 23 3.61 -9.20 3.30
C LYS A 23 4.84 -8.29 3.37
N LYS A 24 5.48 -8.04 2.23
CA LYS A 24 6.63 -7.13 2.16
C LYS A 24 6.25 -5.72 2.57
N ALA A 25 5.10 -5.24 2.10
CA ALA A 25 4.61 -3.91 2.42
C ALA A 25 4.35 -3.78 3.93
N ASN A 26 3.68 -4.76 4.52
CA ASN A 26 3.43 -4.77 5.96
C ASN A 26 4.74 -4.78 6.75
N ASP A 27 5.67 -5.64 6.38
CA ASP A 27 6.95 -5.72 7.07
C ASP A 27 7.71 -4.40 7.02
N THR A 28 7.64 -3.71 5.87
CA THR A 28 8.27 -2.40 5.71
C THR A 28 7.62 -1.35 6.61
N LEU A 29 6.29 -1.29 6.61
CA LEU A 29 5.57 -0.33 7.47
C LEU A 29 5.82 -0.60 8.94
N LEU A 30 5.87 -1.86 9.35
CA LEU A 30 6.05 -2.24 10.74
C LEU A 30 7.47 -1.98 11.25
N GLN A 31 8.44 -1.72 10.37
CA GLN A 31 9.76 -1.24 10.79
C GLN A 31 9.69 0.17 11.38
N HIS A 32 8.68 0.95 11.01
CA HIS A 32 8.43 2.29 11.55
C HIS A 32 7.53 2.20 12.78
N LYS A 33 8.02 1.58 13.84
CA LYS A 33 7.22 1.22 15.03
C LYS A 33 6.57 2.41 15.72
N ASP A 34 7.23 3.57 15.70
CA ASP A 34 6.73 4.77 16.34
C ASP A 34 5.64 5.47 15.54
N ILE A 35 5.49 5.08 14.27
CA ILE A 35 4.57 5.73 13.32
C ILE A 35 3.38 4.82 13.00
N ILE A 36 3.64 3.53 12.82
CA ILE A 36 2.64 2.55 12.38
C ILE A 36 2.40 1.53 13.50
N PRO A 37 1.25 1.57 14.16
CA PRO A 37 0.93 0.57 15.19
C PRO A 37 0.56 -0.77 14.56
N ILE A 38 1.20 -1.83 15.03
CA ILE A 38 1.03 -3.17 14.46
C ILE A 38 -0.43 -3.65 14.49
N GLY A 39 -1.13 -3.43 15.59
CA GLY A 39 -2.51 -3.88 15.72
C GLY A 39 -3.52 -3.07 14.91
N GLY A 40 -3.11 -1.91 14.41
CA GLY A 40 -3.98 -1.03 13.62
C GLY A 40 -3.79 -1.14 12.12
N LEU A 41 -2.74 -1.79 11.65
CA LEU A 41 -2.41 -1.85 10.22
C LEU A 41 -3.37 -2.79 9.48
N ARG A 42 -3.95 -2.28 8.40
CA ARG A 42 -4.84 -3.03 7.51
C ARG A 42 -4.34 -2.87 6.08
N THR A 43 -3.95 -3.99 5.46
CA THR A 43 -3.41 -3.99 4.10
C THR A 43 -4.25 -4.91 3.23
N ARG A 44 -4.53 -4.47 2.01
CA ARG A 44 -5.35 -5.23 1.07
C ARG A 44 -5.04 -4.86 -0.36
N ALA A 45 -5.40 -5.75 -1.27
CA ALA A 45 -5.28 -5.52 -2.70
C ALA A 45 -6.64 -5.71 -3.35
N ILE A 46 -6.94 -4.85 -4.31
CA ILE A 46 -8.19 -4.87 -5.05
C ILE A 46 -7.85 -5.11 -6.51
N GLU A 47 -8.34 -6.22 -7.05
CA GLU A 47 -8.20 -6.55 -8.46
C GLU A 47 -9.21 -5.74 -9.26
N LEU A 48 -8.74 -4.96 -10.22
CA LEU A 48 -9.60 -4.16 -11.09
C LEU A 48 -9.86 -4.93 -12.37
N LYS A 49 -11.13 -5.08 -12.71
CA LYS A 49 -11.57 -5.78 -13.92
C LYS A 49 -12.03 -4.81 -14.99
N ASP A 50 -12.55 -3.67 -14.60
CA ASP A 50 -13.07 -2.64 -15.49
C ASP A 50 -12.18 -1.41 -15.39
N TYR A 51 -11.39 -1.16 -16.42
CA TYR A 51 -10.46 -0.04 -16.42
C TYR A 51 -10.13 0.35 -17.87
N CYS A 52 -9.64 1.57 -18.01
CA CYS A 52 -9.12 2.07 -19.28
C CYS A 52 -7.84 2.84 -18.99
N VAL A 53 -6.74 2.48 -19.61
CA VAL A 53 -5.44 3.12 -19.40
C VAL A 53 -5.11 3.95 -20.63
N ALA A 54 -4.70 5.21 -20.40
CA ALA A 54 -4.38 6.15 -21.45
C ALA A 54 -5.57 6.30 -22.43
N ASP A 55 -5.36 6.03 -23.72
CA ASP A 55 -6.44 6.09 -24.73
C ASP A 55 -7.17 4.76 -24.91
N GLY A 56 -6.78 3.74 -24.17
CA GLY A 56 -7.41 2.42 -24.21
C GLY A 56 -6.98 1.55 -25.37
N SER A 57 -5.98 1.98 -26.17
CA SER A 57 -5.57 1.25 -27.37
C SER A 57 -4.63 0.08 -27.09
N GLU A 58 -3.97 0.06 -25.94
CA GLU A 58 -2.95 -0.92 -25.60
C GLU A 58 -3.29 -1.69 -24.34
N ASP A 59 -2.64 -2.84 -24.16
CA ASP A 59 -2.80 -3.66 -22.96
C ASP A 59 -1.88 -3.16 -21.83
N ASP A 60 -2.07 -1.91 -21.45
CA ASP A 60 -1.29 -1.31 -20.38
C ASP A 60 -1.82 -1.71 -19.01
N ALA A 61 -0.97 -1.61 -18.00
CA ALA A 61 -1.30 -1.97 -16.63
C ALA A 61 -0.97 -0.86 -15.66
N PHE A 62 -1.60 -0.89 -14.48
CA PHE A 62 -1.19 0.00 -13.41
C PHE A 62 -1.39 -0.64 -12.05
N VAL A 63 -0.60 -0.14 -11.09
CA VAL A 63 -0.79 -0.40 -9.66
C VAL A 63 -0.82 0.96 -8.98
N HIS A 64 -1.91 1.24 -8.29
CA HIS A 64 -2.04 2.47 -7.53
C HIS A 64 -2.12 2.14 -6.05
N VAL A 65 -1.25 2.74 -5.26
CA VAL A 65 -1.13 2.49 -3.83
C VAL A 65 -1.70 3.68 -3.07
N ILE A 66 -2.56 3.40 -2.09
CA ILE A 66 -3.18 4.43 -1.26
C ILE A 66 -2.86 4.11 0.19
N LEU A 67 -2.14 5.02 0.85
CA LEU A 67 -1.87 4.91 2.28
C LEU A 67 -2.71 5.96 3.00
N LYS A 68 -3.58 5.53 3.90
CA LYS A 68 -4.42 6.41 4.71
C LYS A 68 -3.96 6.36 6.15
N LEU A 69 -3.68 7.53 6.71
CA LEU A 69 -3.20 7.69 8.08
C LEU A 69 -4.05 8.73 8.81
N GLY A 70 -4.16 8.58 10.12
CA GLY A 70 -4.70 9.66 10.95
C GLY A 70 -3.71 10.82 10.99
N SER A 71 -4.23 12.03 11.17
CA SER A 71 -3.41 13.24 11.27
C SER A 71 -2.59 13.26 12.57
N GLY A 72 -1.59 14.13 12.62
CA GLY A 72 -0.78 14.35 13.82
C GLY A 72 0.63 13.81 13.75
N ARG A 73 0.99 13.14 12.65
CA ARG A 73 2.35 12.68 12.44
C ARG A 73 3.18 13.78 11.80
N ALA A 74 4.49 13.81 12.09
CA ALA A 74 5.40 14.78 11.49
C ALA A 74 5.58 14.51 9.99
N GLU A 75 5.69 15.57 9.20
CA GLU A 75 5.91 15.47 7.75
C GLU A 75 7.11 14.59 7.40
N ASP A 76 8.23 14.77 8.11
CA ASP A 76 9.44 13.97 7.85
C ASP A 76 9.22 12.49 8.12
N ASP A 77 8.42 12.15 9.12
CA ASP A 77 8.09 10.76 9.44
C ASP A 77 7.24 10.14 8.33
N ILE A 78 6.25 10.88 7.85
CA ILE A 78 5.39 10.43 6.74
C ILE A 78 6.24 10.22 5.49
N LYS A 79 7.15 11.16 5.20
CA LYS A 79 8.02 11.06 4.03
C LYS A 79 8.90 9.81 4.09
N ARG A 80 9.49 9.52 5.25
CA ARG A 80 10.34 8.32 5.40
C ARG A 80 9.55 7.03 5.17
N VAL A 81 8.35 6.96 5.74
CA VAL A 81 7.47 5.79 5.55
C VAL A 81 7.13 5.63 4.07
N CYS A 82 6.74 6.72 3.41
CA CYS A 82 6.34 6.69 2.00
C CYS A 82 7.52 6.35 1.09
N ASP A 83 8.70 6.90 1.35
CA ASP A 83 9.89 6.61 0.56
C ASP A 83 10.23 5.12 0.62
N ASP A 84 10.22 4.54 1.82
CA ASP A 84 10.52 3.12 2.02
C ASP A 84 9.47 2.23 1.36
N LEU A 85 8.20 2.58 1.54
CA LEU A 85 7.11 1.79 0.99
C LEU A 85 7.13 1.81 -0.54
N PHE A 86 7.29 2.97 -1.15
CA PHE A 86 7.30 3.06 -2.61
C PHE A 86 8.51 2.34 -3.21
N GLN A 87 9.64 2.37 -2.53
CA GLN A 87 10.82 1.61 -2.96
C GLN A 87 10.52 0.10 -2.99
N VAL A 88 9.82 -0.42 -1.99
CA VAL A 88 9.40 -1.83 -1.96
C VAL A 88 8.48 -2.15 -3.13
N VAL A 89 7.55 -1.26 -3.44
CA VAL A 89 6.64 -1.44 -4.57
C VAL A 89 7.42 -1.48 -5.89
N GLN A 90 8.33 -0.54 -6.07
CA GLN A 90 9.17 -0.49 -7.28
C GLN A 90 10.01 -1.76 -7.43
N ASP A 91 10.62 -2.20 -6.35
CA ASP A 91 11.45 -3.41 -6.37
C ASP A 91 10.63 -4.66 -6.67
N HIS A 92 9.44 -4.75 -6.09
CA HIS A 92 8.55 -5.89 -6.29
C HIS A 92 8.13 -6.03 -7.76
N PHE A 93 7.87 -4.92 -8.42
CA PHE A 93 7.40 -4.90 -9.81
C PHE A 93 8.52 -4.63 -10.82
N ALA A 94 9.79 -4.67 -10.41
CA ALA A 94 10.90 -4.28 -11.28
C ALA A 94 10.96 -5.09 -12.58
N THR A 95 10.84 -6.41 -12.49
CA THR A 95 10.88 -7.29 -13.67
C THR A 95 9.71 -7.02 -14.60
N LEU A 96 8.52 -6.88 -14.03
CA LEU A 96 7.31 -6.60 -14.80
C LEU A 96 7.42 -5.24 -15.50
N PHE A 97 7.97 -4.25 -14.81
CA PHE A 97 8.18 -2.90 -15.35
C PHE A 97 9.14 -2.89 -16.53
N GLU A 98 10.12 -3.80 -16.55
CA GLU A 98 11.05 -3.93 -17.68
C GLU A 98 10.41 -4.58 -18.89
N ASN A 99 9.37 -5.40 -18.72
CA ASN A 99 8.81 -6.26 -19.75
C ASN A 99 7.51 -5.76 -20.34
N ARG A 100 6.88 -4.74 -19.76
CA ARG A 100 5.64 -4.19 -20.27
C ARG A 100 5.45 -2.75 -19.78
N TYR A 101 4.48 -2.05 -20.39
CA TYR A 101 4.13 -0.70 -19.94
C TYR A 101 3.25 -0.80 -18.70
N LEU A 102 3.79 -0.32 -17.60
CA LEU A 102 3.20 -0.42 -16.26
C LEU A 102 3.39 0.91 -15.54
N ALA A 103 2.30 1.46 -15.04
CA ALA A 103 2.35 2.66 -14.21
C ALA A 103 2.28 2.27 -12.73
N LEU A 104 3.24 2.74 -11.95
CA LEU A 104 3.23 2.59 -10.50
C LEU A 104 3.04 3.97 -9.89
N SER A 105 2.07 4.10 -8.99
CA SER A 105 1.81 5.37 -8.31
C SER A 105 1.40 5.13 -6.87
N MET A 106 1.65 6.12 -6.02
CA MET A 106 1.24 6.08 -4.61
C MET A 106 0.85 7.45 -4.15
N GLU A 107 -0.20 7.50 -3.34
CA GLU A 107 -0.58 8.73 -2.66
C GLU A 107 -0.88 8.44 -1.19
N VAL A 108 -0.73 9.45 -0.36
CA VAL A 108 -0.99 9.36 1.07
C VAL A 108 -2.08 10.36 1.44
N TYR A 109 -3.02 9.90 2.26
CA TYR A 109 -4.09 10.72 2.81
C TYR A 109 -4.00 10.73 4.31
N GLU A 110 -4.11 11.92 4.88
CA GLU A 110 -4.27 12.08 6.32
C GLU A 110 -5.71 12.51 6.60
N PHE A 111 -6.44 11.68 7.36
CA PHE A 111 -7.79 12.07 7.76
C PHE A 111 -7.72 12.83 9.09
N THR A 112 -8.55 13.88 9.19
CA THR A 112 -8.54 14.77 10.35
C THR A 112 -9.65 14.46 11.35
N ARG A 113 -10.71 13.78 10.90
CA ARG A 113 -11.80 13.39 11.77
C ARG A 113 -11.46 12.13 12.53
N PRO A 114 -11.91 11.97 13.78
CA PRO A 114 -11.68 10.74 14.52
C PRO A 114 -12.28 9.53 13.81
N THR A 115 -11.57 8.42 13.83
CA THR A 115 -12.06 7.15 13.30
C THR A 115 -12.92 6.47 14.35
N TYR A 116 -14.13 6.07 13.98
CA TYR A 116 -14.93 5.18 14.82
C TYR A 116 -14.33 3.79 14.71
N LYS A 117 -13.90 3.21 15.83
CA LYS A 117 -13.23 1.93 15.81
C LYS A 117 -13.44 1.16 17.09
N GLN A 118 -13.43 -0.14 16.95
CA GLN A 118 -13.38 -1.07 18.06
C GLN A 118 -12.44 -2.20 17.61
N ASN A 119 -11.33 -2.38 18.28
CA ASN A 119 -10.28 -3.28 17.82
C ASN A 119 -9.65 -4.00 18.99
N ASN A 120 -9.78 -5.31 19.03
CA ASN A 120 -9.15 -6.15 20.05
C ASN A 120 -7.86 -6.84 19.55
N ILE A 121 -7.45 -6.60 18.31
CA ILE A 121 -6.19 -7.15 17.78
C ILE A 121 -5.00 -6.60 18.55
N HIS A 122 -5.08 -5.35 19.00
CA HIS A 122 -4.04 -4.72 19.81
C HIS A 122 -3.69 -5.53 21.07
N LEU A 123 -4.63 -6.29 21.60
CA LEU A 123 -4.40 -7.10 22.81
C LEU A 123 -3.35 -8.17 22.58
N ARG A 124 -3.22 -8.67 21.34
CA ARG A 124 -2.23 -9.68 21.00
C ARG A 124 -0.80 -9.15 21.10
N TYR A 125 -0.63 -7.85 20.89
CA TYR A 125 0.68 -7.21 20.85
C TYR A 125 0.97 -6.36 22.10
N LYS A 126 0.05 -6.36 23.05
CA LYS A 126 0.21 -5.61 24.29
C LYS A 126 1.11 -6.39 25.21
N LYS A 127 2.22 -5.77 25.62
CA LYS A 127 3.11 -6.37 26.61
C LYS A 127 2.58 -6.09 28.01
N THR A 128 2.53 -7.12 28.80
CA THR A 128 2.16 -7.03 30.20
C THR A 128 3.37 -6.71 31.05
#